data_6ce51f65b58b35c707b2de2131f61297
#
_entry.id   6ce51f65b58b35c707b2de2131f61297
#
_cell.length_a   1.000
_cell.length_b   1.000
_cell.length_c   1.000
_cell.angle_alpha   90.00
_cell.angle_beta   90.00
_cell.angle_gamma   90.00
#
_symmetry.space_group_name_H-M   'P 1'
#
loop_
_entity.id
_entity.type
_entity.pdbx_description
1 polymer ?
#
loop_
_entity_poly.entity_id
_entity_poly.type
_entity_poly.pdbx_seq_one_letter_code
_entity_poly.pdbx_strand_id
1 'polypeptide(L)'
;MRLILLIAAAFLLQGFVSGLLGETIPPPDLIYLATLGMVASVSPFLGLPLAFAVGLLQDLLSAGYPGLHAVGLLLSAYAYYRLSRLVHWDELAGQAVILGGSFAAKWLGILLVALWLRLGEFNPLTLWSVIVPEMVLTLIIAPFVLQAYRQLVGHNQ
;
A
#
# COMPACT_ATOMS: atom_id res chain seq x y z
N MET A 1 -19.27 -5.64 2.50
CA MET A 1 -19.18 -5.34 3.94
C MET A 1 -17.82 -5.75 4.54
N ARG A 2 -17.34 -6.99 4.35
CA ARG A 2 -16.05 -7.46 4.89
C ARG A 2 -14.84 -6.65 4.42
N LEU A 3 -14.75 -6.31 3.14
CA LEU A 3 -13.65 -5.51 2.57
C LEU A 3 -13.54 -4.13 3.23
N ILE A 4 -14.68 -3.48 3.47
CA ILE A 4 -14.73 -2.17 4.14
C ILE A 4 -14.23 -2.29 5.59
N LEU A 5 -14.64 -3.34 6.29
CA LEU A 5 -14.18 -3.60 7.67
C LEU A 5 -12.68 -3.87 7.72
N LEU A 6 -12.12 -4.61 6.75
CA LEU A 6 -10.69 -4.86 6.67
C LEU A 6 -9.89 -3.58 6.39
N ILE A 7 -10.36 -2.73 5.49
CA ILE A 7 -9.75 -1.42 5.24
C ILE A 7 -9.84 -0.54 6.49
N ALA A 8 -11.00 -0.46 7.14
CA ALA A 8 -11.15 0.31 8.38
C ALA A 8 -10.22 -0.21 9.49
N ALA A 9 -10.09 -1.53 9.65
CA ALA A 9 -9.16 -2.14 10.60
C ALA A 9 -7.70 -1.79 10.26
N ALA A 10 -7.32 -1.78 8.97
CA ALA A 10 -5.98 -1.39 8.54
C ALA A 10 -5.67 0.07 8.90
N PHE A 11 -6.64 1.00 8.73
CA PHE A 11 -6.46 2.40 9.14
C PHE A 11 -6.27 2.53 10.66
N LEU A 12 -7.08 1.83 11.46
CA LEU A 12 -6.97 1.85 12.92
C LEU A 12 -5.62 1.27 13.39
N LEU A 13 -5.24 0.11 12.83
CA LEU A 13 -3.95 -0.52 13.14
C LEU A 13 -2.77 0.33 12.69
N GLN A 14 -2.84 0.96 11.51
CA GLN A 14 -1.81 1.88 11.03
C GLN A 14 -1.61 3.03 12.01
N GLY A 15 -2.69 3.67 12.46
CA GLY A 15 -2.62 4.77 13.45
C GLY A 15 -2.06 4.31 14.78
N PHE A 16 -2.45 3.13 15.25
CA PHE A 16 -1.96 2.55 16.50
C PHE A 16 -0.46 2.23 16.42
N VAL A 17 -0.02 1.56 15.35
CA VAL A 17 1.39 1.20 15.13
C VAL A 17 2.25 2.46 14.97
N SER A 18 1.78 3.44 14.21
CA SER A 18 2.47 4.74 14.06
C SER A 18 2.63 5.45 15.41
N GLY A 19 1.61 5.42 16.25
CA GLY A 19 1.68 6.00 17.59
C GLY A 19 2.64 5.27 18.54
N LEU A 20 2.80 3.95 18.39
CA LEU A 20 3.74 3.16 19.21
C LEU A 20 5.20 3.32 18.78
N LEU A 21 5.47 3.36 17.48
CA LEU A 21 6.84 3.45 16.94
C LEU A 21 7.41 4.88 17.03
N GLY A 22 6.53 5.87 17.19
CA GLY A 22 6.93 7.28 17.22
C GLY A 22 7.50 7.75 15.89
N GLU A 23 8.27 8.85 15.92
CA GLU A 23 8.86 9.45 14.71
C GLU A 23 10.19 8.80 14.29
N THR A 24 10.72 7.89 15.09
CA THR A 24 12.08 7.34 14.92
C THR A 24 12.14 6.21 13.87
N ILE A 25 11.09 5.41 13.78
CA ILE A 25 11.03 4.25 12.87
C ILE A 25 9.77 4.36 12.03
N PRO A 26 9.88 4.46 10.68
CA PRO A 26 8.72 4.46 9.83
C PRO A 26 7.94 3.15 10.00
N PRO A 27 6.63 3.22 10.27
CA PRO A 27 5.80 2.03 10.47
C PRO A 27 5.63 1.27 9.14
N PRO A 28 5.35 -0.04 9.21
CA PRO A 28 4.96 -0.81 8.03
C PRO A 28 3.66 -0.27 7.46
N ASP A 29 3.52 -0.27 6.14
CA ASP A 29 2.33 0.24 5.46
C ASP A 29 1.21 -0.82 5.41
N LEU A 30 0.41 -0.85 6.46
CA LEU A 30 -0.72 -1.77 6.58
C LEU A 30 -1.86 -1.41 5.63
N ILE A 31 -2.05 -0.12 5.32
CA ILE A 31 -3.07 0.37 4.39
C ILE A 31 -2.75 -0.12 2.99
N TYR A 32 -1.48 -0.04 2.57
CA TYR A 32 -1.00 -0.58 1.31
C TYR A 32 -1.27 -2.10 1.22
N LEU A 33 -0.90 -2.87 2.25
CA LEU A 33 -1.11 -4.33 2.25
C LEU A 33 -2.60 -4.70 2.21
N ALA A 34 -3.45 -4.00 2.95
CA ALA A 34 -4.89 -4.21 2.92
C ALA A 34 -5.48 -3.86 1.54
N THR A 35 -4.99 -2.77 0.92
CA THR A 35 -5.38 -2.37 -0.43
C THR A 35 -4.98 -3.41 -1.46
N LEU A 36 -3.76 -3.95 -1.40
CA LEU A 36 -3.33 -5.04 -2.29
C LEU A 36 -4.15 -6.32 -2.09
N GLY A 37 -4.46 -6.68 -0.85
CA GLY A 37 -5.34 -7.81 -0.56
C GLY A 37 -6.72 -7.63 -1.20
N MET A 38 -7.30 -6.43 -1.10
CA MET A 38 -8.56 -6.07 -1.76
C MET A 38 -8.45 -6.15 -3.28
N VAL A 39 -7.41 -5.53 -3.85
CA VAL A 39 -7.12 -5.52 -5.30
C VAL A 39 -6.95 -6.93 -5.85
N ALA A 40 -6.30 -7.82 -5.11
CA ALA A 40 -6.13 -9.23 -5.46
C ALA A 40 -7.45 -10.01 -5.56
N SER A 41 -8.50 -9.54 -4.86
CA SER A 41 -9.81 -10.21 -4.78
C SER A 41 -10.82 -9.71 -5.80
N VAL A 42 -10.50 -8.66 -6.57
CA VAL A 42 -11.43 -8.02 -7.51
C VAL A 42 -10.79 -7.85 -8.89
N SER A 43 -11.63 -7.64 -9.91
CA SER A 43 -11.14 -7.35 -11.26
C SER A 43 -10.43 -5.98 -11.33
N PRO A 44 -9.52 -5.77 -12.29
CA PRO A 44 -8.82 -4.49 -12.47
C PRO A 44 -9.77 -3.30 -12.65
N PHE A 45 -10.92 -3.52 -13.27
CA PHE A 45 -11.93 -2.48 -13.49
C PHE A 45 -12.50 -1.91 -12.18
N LEU A 46 -12.64 -2.74 -11.15
CA LEU A 46 -13.09 -2.33 -9.83
C LEU A 46 -11.91 -2.01 -8.90
N GLY A 47 -10.82 -2.75 -8.99
CA GLY A 47 -9.68 -2.61 -8.10
C GLY A 47 -8.96 -1.28 -8.22
N LEU A 48 -8.81 -0.74 -9.43
CA LEU A 48 -8.15 0.56 -9.63
C LEU A 48 -8.93 1.72 -9.00
N PRO A 49 -10.25 1.90 -9.25
CA PRO A 49 -11.04 2.93 -8.57
C PRO A 49 -11.07 2.78 -7.06
N LEU A 50 -11.16 1.53 -6.56
CA LEU A 50 -11.16 1.25 -5.12
C LEU A 50 -9.81 1.62 -4.48
N ALA A 51 -8.68 1.28 -5.11
CA ALA A 51 -7.35 1.67 -4.62
C ALA A 51 -7.20 3.20 -4.57
N PHE A 52 -7.67 3.90 -5.59
CA PHE A 52 -7.70 5.36 -5.60
C PHE A 52 -8.56 5.92 -4.46
N ALA A 53 -9.75 5.37 -4.24
CA ALA A 53 -10.65 5.80 -3.17
C ALA A 53 -10.05 5.57 -1.76
N VAL A 54 -9.38 4.44 -1.55
CA VAL A 54 -8.66 4.17 -0.28
C VAL A 54 -7.54 5.17 -0.07
N GLY A 55 -6.75 5.46 -1.11
CA GLY A 55 -5.69 6.47 -1.03
C GLY A 55 -6.22 7.88 -0.78
N LEU A 56 -7.35 8.24 -1.40
CA LEU A 56 -7.99 9.52 -1.14
C LEU A 56 -8.51 9.62 0.30
N LEU A 57 -9.07 8.53 0.83
CA LEU A 57 -9.45 8.45 2.24
C LEU A 57 -8.23 8.61 3.16
N GLN A 58 -7.11 7.99 2.81
CA GLN A 58 -5.85 8.16 3.53
C GLN A 58 -5.39 9.60 3.53
N ASP A 59 -5.42 10.29 2.38
CA ASP A 59 -5.07 11.70 2.26
C ASP A 59 -5.96 12.59 3.15
N LEU A 60 -7.27 12.33 3.17
CA LEU A 60 -8.21 13.07 4.00
C LEU A 60 -8.01 12.87 5.51
N LEU A 61 -7.64 11.65 5.92
CA LEU A 61 -7.43 11.31 7.33
C LEU A 61 -6.05 11.74 7.85
N SER A 62 -5.04 11.82 6.99
CA SER A 62 -3.67 12.20 7.37
C SER A 62 -3.43 13.71 7.38
N ALA A 63 -4.44 14.52 7.08
CA ALA A 63 -4.30 15.98 6.89
C ALA A 63 -3.17 16.37 5.92
N GLY A 64 -2.81 15.46 5.02
CA GLY A 64 -1.81 15.67 3.98
C GLY A 64 -2.36 16.36 2.74
N TYR A 65 -1.56 16.38 1.68
CA TYR A 65 -2.00 16.94 0.40
C TYR A 65 -2.92 15.94 -0.31
N PRO A 66 -4.16 16.34 -0.65
CA PRO A 66 -5.11 15.45 -1.34
C PRO A 66 -4.55 14.95 -2.68
N GLY A 67 -4.66 13.66 -2.92
CA GLY A 67 -4.19 13.02 -4.15
C GLY A 67 -2.82 12.34 -4.05
N LEU A 68 -2.05 12.57 -3.01
CA LEU A 68 -0.70 12.05 -2.82
C LEU A 68 -0.72 10.52 -2.69
N HIS A 69 -1.44 10.00 -1.70
CA HIS A 69 -1.62 8.56 -1.51
C HIS A 69 -2.63 7.96 -2.50
N ALA A 70 -3.62 8.76 -2.96
CA ALA A 70 -4.58 8.31 -3.96
C ALA A 70 -3.90 7.87 -5.26
N VAL A 71 -3.00 8.70 -5.81
CA VAL A 71 -2.22 8.36 -7.02
C VAL A 71 -1.19 7.26 -6.69
N GLY A 72 -0.57 7.29 -5.51
CA GLY A 72 0.34 6.25 -5.05
C GLY A 72 -0.31 4.87 -5.04
N LEU A 73 -1.44 4.70 -4.38
CA LEU A 73 -2.16 3.41 -4.32
C LEU A 73 -2.77 3.01 -5.66
N LEU A 74 -3.19 3.97 -6.50
CA LEU A 74 -3.64 3.68 -7.86
C LEU A 74 -2.50 3.06 -8.70
N LEU A 75 -1.30 3.66 -8.71
CA LEU A 75 -0.15 3.14 -9.42
C LEU A 75 0.33 1.81 -8.85
N SER A 76 0.26 1.65 -7.54
CA SER A 76 0.54 0.38 -6.87
C SER A 76 -0.40 -0.73 -7.33
N ALA A 77 -1.70 -0.50 -7.37
CA ALA A 77 -2.70 -1.44 -7.86
C ALA A 77 -2.47 -1.79 -9.34
N TYR A 78 -2.16 -0.80 -10.17
CA TYR A 78 -1.82 -1.03 -11.56
C TYR A 78 -0.58 -1.91 -11.71
N ALA A 79 0.50 -1.59 -10.98
CA ALA A 79 1.71 -2.39 -10.98
C ALA A 79 1.46 -3.83 -10.51
N TYR A 80 0.65 -4.00 -9.45
CA TYR A 80 0.22 -5.31 -8.98
C TYR A 80 -0.44 -6.14 -10.09
N TYR A 81 -1.43 -5.61 -10.80
CA TYR A 81 -2.11 -6.31 -11.89
C TYR A 81 -1.19 -6.61 -13.08
N ARG A 82 -0.19 -5.77 -13.33
CA ARG A 82 0.79 -6.01 -14.40
C ARG A 82 1.80 -7.08 -14.00
N LEU A 83 2.38 -6.97 -12.81
CA LEU A 83 3.40 -7.89 -12.31
C LEU A 83 2.83 -9.29 -12.04
N SER A 84 1.61 -9.38 -11.49
CA SER A 84 0.96 -10.68 -11.24
C SER A 84 0.63 -11.49 -12.50
N ARG A 85 0.67 -10.86 -13.68
CA ARG A 85 0.57 -11.56 -14.98
C ARG A 85 1.91 -12.04 -15.50
N LEU A 86 3.01 -11.47 -15.04
CA LEU A 86 4.36 -11.75 -15.53
C LEU A 86 5.10 -12.72 -14.61
N VAL A 87 4.75 -12.74 -13.34
CA VAL A 87 5.45 -13.50 -12.30
C VAL A 87 4.46 -14.39 -11.55
N HIS A 88 4.89 -15.62 -11.24
CA HIS A 88 4.05 -16.57 -10.51
C HIS A 88 4.08 -16.29 -9.00
N TRP A 89 2.89 -16.25 -8.38
CA TRP A 89 2.73 -16.05 -6.94
C TRP A 89 3.22 -17.21 -6.07
N ASP A 90 3.39 -18.39 -6.67
CA ASP A 90 3.70 -19.63 -5.94
C ASP A 90 5.15 -19.67 -5.42
N GLU A 91 6.01 -18.81 -5.96
CA GLU A 91 7.41 -18.68 -5.55
C GLU A 91 7.60 -17.47 -4.63
N LEU A 92 8.40 -17.63 -3.56
CA LEU A 92 8.76 -16.52 -2.65
C LEU A 92 9.38 -15.34 -3.41
N ALA A 93 10.22 -15.63 -4.41
CA ALA A 93 10.80 -14.61 -5.28
C ALA A 93 9.73 -13.85 -6.07
N GLY A 94 8.73 -14.55 -6.59
CA GLY A 94 7.60 -13.95 -7.30
C GLY A 94 6.78 -13.01 -6.41
N GLN A 95 6.49 -13.44 -5.18
CA GLN A 95 5.79 -12.61 -4.20
C GLN A 95 6.60 -11.35 -3.85
N ALA A 96 7.91 -11.49 -3.62
CA ALA A 96 8.77 -10.35 -3.33
C ALA A 96 8.83 -9.33 -4.49
N VAL A 97 8.88 -9.81 -5.74
CA VAL A 97 8.87 -8.95 -6.94
C VAL A 97 7.54 -8.22 -7.07
N ILE A 98 6.41 -8.90 -6.90
CA ILE A 98 5.08 -8.29 -7.03
C ILE A 98 4.86 -7.26 -5.91
N LEU A 99 5.15 -7.61 -4.66
CA LEU A 99 4.99 -6.71 -3.52
C LEU A 99 5.98 -5.55 -3.59
N GLY A 100 7.27 -5.82 -3.78
CA GLY A 100 8.29 -4.78 -3.87
C GLY A 100 8.09 -3.85 -5.06
N GLY A 101 7.75 -4.38 -6.23
CA GLY A 101 7.45 -3.60 -7.43
C GLY A 101 6.20 -2.74 -7.28
N SER A 102 5.14 -3.27 -6.66
CA SER A 102 3.92 -2.50 -6.37
C SER A 102 4.18 -1.41 -5.32
N PHE A 103 5.02 -1.69 -4.32
CA PHE A 103 5.43 -0.70 -3.32
C PHE A 103 6.28 0.41 -3.94
N ALA A 104 7.22 0.06 -4.81
CA ALA A 104 8.01 1.04 -5.56
C ALA A 104 7.12 1.92 -6.46
N ALA A 105 6.11 1.33 -7.10
CA ALA A 105 5.13 2.09 -7.90
C ALA A 105 4.28 3.03 -7.03
N LYS A 106 3.92 2.63 -5.80
CA LYS A 106 3.25 3.53 -4.84
C LYS A 106 4.09 4.78 -4.59
N TRP A 107 5.35 4.59 -4.23
CA TRP A 107 6.25 5.71 -3.95
C TRP A 107 6.55 6.56 -5.19
N LEU A 108 6.66 5.94 -6.36
CA LEU A 108 6.77 6.67 -7.62
C LEU A 108 5.56 7.59 -7.82
N GLY A 109 4.35 7.10 -7.56
CA GLY A 109 3.13 7.90 -7.63
C GLY A 109 3.13 9.08 -6.67
N ILE A 110 3.52 8.85 -5.42
CA ILE A 110 3.66 9.90 -4.41
C ILE A 110 4.66 10.96 -4.87
N LEU A 111 5.84 10.54 -5.35
CA LEU A 111 6.87 11.45 -5.84
C LEU A 111 6.42 12.28 -7.05
N LEU A 112 5.72 11.66 -8.00
CA LEU A 112 5.20 12.37 -9.18
C LEU A 112 4.23 13.49 -8.78
N VAL A 113 3.31 13.20 -7.85
CA VAL A 113 2.36 14.21 -7.35
C VAL A 113 3.10 15.29 -6.56
N ALA A 114 4.05 14.92 -5.69
CA ALA A 114 4.83 15.85 -4.91
C ALA A 114 5.66 16.80 -5.78
N LEU A 115 6.29 16.29 -6.85
CA LEU A 115 7.00 17.09 -7.84
C LEU A 115 6.06 18.03 -8.61
N TRP A 116 4.89 17.53 -9.00
CA TRP A 116 3.90 18.34 -9.72
C TRP A 116 3.35 19.49 -8.86
N LEU A 117 3.10 19.22 -7.58
CA LEU A 117 2.67 20.22 -6.61
C LEU A 117 3.82 21.11 -6.09
N ARG A 118 5.06 20.85 -6.51
CA ARG A 118 6.26 21.56 -6.07
C ARG A 118 6.43 21.59 -4.55
N LEU A 119 6.14 20.45 -3.90
CA LEU A 119 6.32 20.33 -2.46
C LEU A 119 7.83 20.29 -2.15
N GLY A 120 8.39 21.38 -1.63
CA GLY A 120 9.83 21.53 -1.39
C GLY A 120 10.42 20.64 -0.28
N GLU A 121 9.57 19.94 0.46
CA GLU A 121 9.96 19.07 1.59
C GLU A 121 10.50 17.69 1.15
N PHE A 122 10.39 17.34 -0.12
CA PHE A 122 10.83 16.05 -0.64
C PHE A 122 12.31 16.06 -1.05
N ASN A 123 13.20 16.03 -0.05
CA ASN A 123 14.63 15.81 -0.29
C ASN A 123 14.88 14.32 -0.60
N PRO A 124 15.53 13.96 -1.73
CA PRO A 124 15.81 12.56 -2.09
C PRO A 124 16.52 11.76 -1.00
N LEU A 125 17.46 12.38 -0.27
CA LEU A 125 18.20 11.70 0.80
C LEU A 125 17.31 11.36 2.00
N THR A 126 16.42 12.28 2.38
CA THR A 126 15.46 12.04 3.46
C THR A 126 14.42 11.00 3.07
N LEU A 127 14.03 10.96 1.80
CA LEU A 127 13.08 9.96 1.28
C LEU A 127 13.64 8.54 1.39
N TRP A 128 14.90 8.31 1.04
CA TRP A 128 15.51 6.98 1.16
C TRP A 128 15.52 6.46 2.59
N SER A 129 15.75 7.34 3.58
CA SER A 129 15.71 6.96 5.00
C SER A 129 14.33 6.55 5.50
N VAL A 130 13.25 6.94 4.80
CA VAL A 130 11.87 6.56 5.11
C VAL A 130 11.43 5.37 4.26
N ILE A 131 11.64 5.43 2.94
CA ILE A 131 11.15 4.42 1.98
C ILE A 131 11.76 3.05 2.24
N VAL A 132 13.07 2.97 2.48
CA VAL A 132 13.75 1.67 2.63
C VAL A 132 13.30 0.93 3.89
N PRO A 133 13.31 1.53 5.10
CA PRO A 133 12.80 0.83 6.29
C PRO A 133 11.32 0.49 6.20
N GLU A 134 10.48 1.40 5.68
CA GLU A 134 9.05 1.14 5.46
C GLU A 134 8.85 -0.06 4.53
N MET A 135 9.59 -0.12 3.41
CA MET A 135 9.53 -1.23 2.46
C MET A 135 9.94 -2.56 3.11
N VAL A 136 11.07 -2.57 3.83
CA VAL A 136 11.58 -3.79 4.49
C VAL A 136 10.57 -4.29 5.53
N LEU A 137 10.07 -3.43 6.41
CA LEU A 137 9.07 -3.80 7.41
C LEU A 137 7.76 -4.27 6.78
N THR A 138 7.30 -3.59 5.74
CA THR A 138 6.09 -3.96 5.00
C THR A 138 6.24 -5.33 4.34
N LEU A 139 7.38 -5.62 3.71
CA LEU A 139 7.64 -6.91 3.08
C LEU A 139 7.76 -8.06 4.08
N ILE A 140 8.34 -7.81 5.26
CA ILE A 140 8.43 -8.82 6.35
C ILE A 140 7.04 -9.18 6.87
N ILE A 141 6.17 -8.19 7.02
CA ILE A 141 4.81 -8.38 7.58
C ILE A 141 3.82 -8.85 6.51
N ALA A 142 4.09 -8.58 5.23
CA ALA A 142 3.21 -8.91 4.12
C ALA A 142 2.66 -10.34 4.11
N PRO A 143 3.46 -11.43 4.29
CA PRO A 143 2.93 -12.78 4.27
C PRO A 143 1.88 -13.02 5.36
N PHE A 144 2.08 -12.47 6.55
CA PHE A 144 1.15 -12.62 7.67
C PHE A 144 -0.18 -11.87 7.41
N VAL A 145 -0.10 -10.63 6.95
CA VAL A 145 -1.28 -9.82 6.63
C VAL A 145 -2.07 -10.41 5.46
N LEU A 146 -1.38 -10.83 4.39
CA LEU A 146 -2.04 -11.43 3.23
C LEU A 146 -2.63 -12.79 3.54
N GLN A 147 -2.00 -13.60 4.40
CA GLN A 147 -2.56 -14.86 4.88
C GLN A 147 -3.82 -14.62 5.71
N ALA A 148 -3.78 -13.69 6.66
CA ALA A 148 -4.95 -13.30 7.45
C ALA A 148 -6.08 -12.79 6.54
N TYR A 149 -5.75 -11.98 5.53
CA TYR A 149 -6.70 -11.50 4.55
C TYR A 149 -7.36 -12.65 3.78
N ARG A 150 -6.57 -13.62 3.26
CA ARG A 150 -7.09 -14.80 2.54
C ARG A 150 -8.01 -15.64 3.42
N GLN A 151 -7.68 -15.84 4.69
CA GLN A 151 -8.53 -16.57 5.64
C GLN A 151 -9.87 -15.87 5.88
N LEU A 152 -9.88 -14.55 5.98
CA LEU A 152 -11.09 -13.76 6.23
C LEU A 152 -11.99 -13.62 5.00
N VAL A 153 -11.40 -13.58 3.80
CA VAL A 153 -12.13 -13.40 2.53
C VAL A 153 -12.41 -14.76 1.87
N GLY A 154 -11.49 -15.72 1.96
CA GLY A 154 -11.54 -17.01 1.27
C GLY A 154 -12.47 -18.07 1.86
N HIS A 155 -13.13 -17.82 2.98
CA HIS A 155 -14.04 -18.79 3.64
C HIS A 155 -15.41 -18.93 2.93
N ASN A 156 -15.58 -18.39 1.72
CA ASN A 156 -16.85 -18.42 0.98
C ASN A 156 -16.70 -18.74 -0.54
N GLN A 157 -15.69 -19.53 -0.93
CA GLN A 157 -15.69 -20.15 -2.28
C GLN A 157 -15.70 -21.66 -2.18
#